data_57d16d029ff329627bc59220338d69d1
#
_entry.id   57d16d029ff329627bc59220338d69d1
#
_cell.length_a   1.000
_cell.length_b   1.000
_cell.length_c   1.000
_cell.angle_alpha   90.00
_cell.angle_beta   90.00
_cell.angle_gamma   90.00
#
_symmetry.space_group_name_H-M   'P 1'
#
loop_
_entity.id
_entity.type
_entity.pdbx_description
1 polymer ?
#
loop_
_entity_poly.entity_id
_entity_poly.type
_entity_poly.pdbx_seq_one_letter_code
_entity_poly.pdbx_strand_id
1 'polypeptide(L)'
;IALMTMNDRTLGVYLRVVRNTLAKRAIEGTEYECLTETLVGPTMFAFSQEDPGSAARLLKNYAKEFEALEVKALSIGGQLLSAGDIDRVATLPTRDEAIALLMSVMQAPVTKLARTFNEVPGKLVRTIAAVRDQKQASE
;
A
#
# COMPACT_ATOMS: atom_id res chain seq x y z
N ILE A 1 -5.82 -21.17 -11.66
CA ILE A 1 -4.57 -20.62 -12.22
C ILE A 1 -4.86 -19.77 -13.46
N ALA A 2 -5.68 -20.23 -14.43
CA ALA A 2 -5.97 -19.47 -15.65
C ALA A 2 -6.74 -18.15 -15.42
N LEU A 3 -7.67 -18.12 -14.46
CA LEU A 3 -8.41 -16.92 -14.06
C LEU A 3 -7.51 -15.88 -13.36
N MET A 4 -6.55 -16.34 -12.56
CA MET A 4 -5.56 -15.50 -11.92
C MET A 4 -4.69 -14.73 -12.94
N THR A 5 -4.22 -15.41 -13.99
CA THR A 5 -3.34 -14.79 -15.00
C THR A 5 -4.00 -13.74 -15.88
N MET A 6 -5.32 -13.75 -16.03
CA MET A 6 -6.02 -12.75 -16.86
C MET A 6 -6.21 -11.40 -16.15
N ASN A 7 -6.44 -11.41 -14.83
CA ASN A 7 -6.68 -10.17 -14.07
C ASN A 7 -5.37 -9.43 -13.72
N ASP A 8 -4.25 -10.15 -13.70
CA ASP A 8 -2.96 -9.64 -13.23
C ASP A 8 -2.21 -8.76 -14.24
N ARG A 9 -2.45 -8.97 -15.53
CA ARG A 9 -1.81 -8.18 -16.59
C ARG A 9 -2.26 -6.72 -16.60
N THR A 10 -3.48 -6.45 -16.14
CA THR A 10 -4.02 -5.07 -16.05
C THR A 10 -3.43 -4.27 -14.91
N LEU A 11 -2.84 -4.94 -13.90
CA LEU A 11 -2.28 -4.31 -12.69
C LEU A 11 -0.75 -4.32 -12.67
N GLY A 12 -0.09 -4.69 -13.78
CA GLY A 12 1.37 -4.71 -13.89
C GLY A 12 2.05 -5.78 -13.03
N VAL A 13 1.28 -6.80 -12.59
CA VAL A 13 1.80 -7.92 -11.79
C VAL A 13 1.98 -9.14 -12.67
N TYR A 14 3.17 -9.73 -12.62
CA TYR A 14 3.51 -10.93 -13.36
C TYR A 14 3.54 -12.14 -12.44
N LEU A 15 2.61 -13.08 -12.63
CA LEU A 15 2.52 -14.32 -11.87
C LEU A 15 3.08 -15.49 -12.67
N ARG A 16 3.96 -16.27 -12.05
CA ARG A 16 4.53 -17.46 -12.67
C ARG A 16 4.79 -18.59 -11.69
N VAL A 17 4.45 -19.80 -12.08
CA VAL A 17 4.86 -21.03 -11.38
C VAL A 17 6.17 -21.51 -11.98
N VAL A 18 7.21 -21.61 -11.17
CA VAL A 18 8.55 -22.04 -11.57
C VAL A 18 8.99 -23.18 -10.67
N ARG A 19 9.81 -24.10 -11.19
CA ARG A 19 10.42 -25.16 -10.38
C ARG A 19 11.39 -24.55 -9.37
N ASN A 20 11.31 -24.94 -8.10
CA ASN A 20 12.16 -24.42 -7.03
C ASN A 20 13.66 -24.56 -7.32
N THR A 21 14.07 -25.64 -7.98
CA THR A 21 15.47 -25.85 -8.36
C THR A 21 16.00 -24.82 -9.34
N LEU A 22 15.16 -24.39 -10.30
CA LEU A 22 15.52 -23.33 -11.24
C LEU A 22 15.50 -21.96 -10.57
N ALA A 23 14.51 -21.73 -9.71
CA ALA A 23 14.43 -20.51 -8.92
C ALA A 23 15.67 -20.33 -8.03
N LYS A 24 16.07 -21.36 -7.30
CA LYS A 24 17.27 -21.34 -6.45
C LYS A 24 18.51 -20.96 -7.24
N ARG A 25 18.75 -21.60 -8.38
CA ARG A 25 19.91 -21.25 -9.24
C ARG A 25 19.86 -19.84 -9.79
N ALA A 26 18.68 -19.31 -10.06
CA ALA A 26 18.51 -17.95 -10.56
C ALA A 26 18.73 -16.88 -9.50
N ILE A 27 18.54 -17.23 -8.23
CA ILE A 27 18.67 -16.33 -7.07
C ILE A 27 20.12 -16.35 -6.52
N GLU A 28 20.86 -17.41 -6.75
CA GLU A 28 22.26 -17.52 -6.36
C GLU A 28 23.08 -16.34 -6.88
N GLY A 29 23.74 -15.60 -6.00
CA GLY A 29 24.53 -14.42 -6.34
C GLY A 29 23.73 -13.14 -6.60
N THR A 30 22.45 -13.12 -6.28
CA THR A 30 21.60 -11.91 -6.34
C THR A 30 21.20 -11.45 -4.93
N GLU A 31 20.65 -10.23 -4.84
CA GLU A 31 20.15 -9.69 -3.57
C GLU A 31 19.00 -10.52 -2.97
N TYR A 32 18.43 -11.44 -3.74
CA TYR A 32 17.28 -12.28 -3.34
C TYR A 32 17.69 -13.66 -2.80
N GLU A 33 18.95 -13.88 -2.49
CA GLU A 33 19.46 -15.15 -1.96
C GLU A 33 18.79 -15.54 -0.62
N CYS A 34 18.32 -14.55 0.13
CA CYS A 34 17.54 -14.72 1.36
C CYS A 34 16.26 -15.57 1.18
N LEU A 35 15.71 -15.65 -0.05
CA LEU A 35 14.51 -16.46 -0.34
C LEU A 35 14.81 -17.96 -0.47
N THR A 36 16.06 -18.39 -0.54
CA THR A 36 16.45 -19.79 -0.80
C THR A 36 15.87 -20.76 0.22
N GLU A 37 15.78 -20.35 1.49
CA GLU A 37 15.25 -21.18 2.59
C GLU A 37 13.72 -21.32 2.51
N THR A 38 13.02 -20.33 1.99
CA THR A 38 11.56 -20.32 1.91
C THR A 38 10.99 -21.06 0.70
N LEU A 39 11.86 -21.46 -0.26
CA LEU A 39 11.50 -22.16 -1.48
C LEU A 39 11.33 -23.68 -1.23
N VAL A 40 10.27 -24.04 -0.49
CA VAL A 40 9.92 -25.43 -0.17
C VAL A 40 8.49 -25.70 -0.63
N GLY A 41 8.26 -26.84 -1.31
CA GLY A 41 6.94 -27.26 -1.80
C GLY A 41 6.46 -26.48 -3.04
N PRO A 42 5.16 -26.57 -3.39
CA PRO A 42 4.61 -25.87 -4.53
C PRO A 42 4.67 -24.35 -4.29
N THR A 43 5.31 -23.64 -5.23
CA THR A 43 5.56 -22.19 -5.08
C THR A 43 5.19 -21.47 -6.37
N MET A 44 4.48 -20.37 -6.21
CA MET A 44 4.17 -19.41 -7.27
C MET A 44 4.84 -18.08 -6.93
N PHE A 45 5.41 -17.46 -7.94
CA PHE A 45 6.06 -16.15 -7.82
C PHE A 45 5.16 -15.06 -8.38
N ALA A 46 5.05 -13.98 -7.66
CA ALA A 46 4.41 -12.75 -8.09
C ALA A 46 5.48 -11.65 -8.17
N PHE A 47 5.65 -11.08 -9.34
CA PHE A 47 6.58 -9.99 -9.57
C PHE A 47 5.80 -8.71 -9.88
N SER A 48 6.10 -7.64 -9.18
CA SER A 48 5.63 -6.30 -9.51
C SER A 48 6.80 -5.47 -10.01
N GLN A 49 6.65 -4.84 -11.17
CA GLN A 49 7.71 -4.03 -11.78
C GLN A 49 7.59 -2.55 -11.42
N GLU A 50 6.38 -2.03 -11.36
CA GLU A 50 6.14 -0.59 -11.16
C GLU A 50 5.88 -0.26 -9.69
N ASP A 51 4.95 -0.97 -9.06
CA ASP A 51 4.51 -0.69 -7.70
C ASP A 51 4.74 -1.88 -6.77
N PRO A 52 5.57 -1.77 -5.76
CA PRO A 52 5.85 -2.88 -4.84
C PRO A 52 4.60 -3.36 -4.09
N GLY A 53 3.62 -2.48 -3.87
CA GLY A 53 2.37 -2.80 -3.19
C GLY A 53 1.34 -3.54 -4.05
N SER A 54 1.41 -3.46 -5.38
CA SER A 54 0.40 -4.03 -6.28
C SER A 54 0.28 -5.54 -6.16
N ALA A 55 1.41 -6.25 -6.12
CA ALA A 55 1.42 -7.69 -5.92
C ALA A 55 0.85 -8.10 -4.55
N ALA A 56 1.18 -7.36 -3.49
CA ALA A 56 0.67 -7.63 -2.14
C ALA A 56 -0.85 -7.40 -2.04
N ARG A 57 -1.37 -6.35 -2.66
CA ARG A 57 -2.83 -6.07 -2.71
C ARG A 57 -3.58 -7.19 -3.43
N LEU A 58 -3.05 -7.64 -4.58
CA LEU A 58 -3.62 -8.75 -5.33
C LEU A 58 -3.62 -10.04 -4.52
N LEU A 59 -2.48 -10.43 -3.99
CA LEU A 59 -2.34 -11.66 -3.20
C LEU A 59 -3.23 -11.64 -1.96
N LYS A 60 -3.41 -10.49 -1.31
CA LYS A 60 -4.32 -10.33 -0.18
C LYS A 60 -5.78 -10.55 -0.59
N ASN A 61 -6.19 -10.08 -1.75
CA ASN A 61 -7.55 -10.29 -2.26
C ASN A 61 -7.77 -11.77 -2.61
N TYR A 62 -6.82 -12.38 -3.31
CA TYR A 62 -6.91 -13.78 -3.67
C TYR A 62 -6.81 -14.74 -2.46
N ALA A 63 -6.03 -14.39 -1.44
CA ALA A 63 -5.97 -15.17 -0.21
C ALA A 63 -7.31 -15.19 0.56
N LYS A 64 -8.17 -14.17 0.35
CA LYS A 64 -9.53 -14.16 0.91
C LYS A 64 -10.50 -15.04 0.10
N GLU A 65 -10.30 -15.14 -1.20
CA GLU A 65 -11.15 -15.93 -2.10
C GLU A 65 -10.75 -17.40 -2.11
N PHE A 66 -9.45 -17.69 -1.95
CA PHE A 66 -8.88 -19.03 -2.05
C PHE A 66 -8.16 -19.42 -0.76
N GLU A 67 -8.79 -20.22 0.08
CA GLU A 67 -8.19 -20.72 1.34
C GLU A 67 -6.90 -21.54 1.12
N ALA A 68 -6.72 -22.11 -0.07
CA ALA A 68 -5.53 -22.88 -0.44
C ALA A 68 -4.30 -22.01 -0.77
N LEU A 69 -4.46 -20.69 -0.89
CA LEU A 69 -3.38 -19.74 -1.21
C LEU A 69 -2.77 -19.17 0.06
N GLU A 70 -1.58 -19.64 0.40
CA GLU A 70 -0.82 -19.16 1.55
C GLU A 70 0.40 -18.37 1.09
N VAL A 71 0.56 -17.16 1.61
CA VAL A 71 1.75 -16.33 1.35
C VAL A 71 2.89 -16.82 2.23
N LYS A 72 3.96 -17.30 1.62
CA LYS A 72 5.13 -17.84 2.34
C LYS A 72 6.12 -16.75 2.75
N ALA A 73 6.48 -15.89 1.83
CA ALA A 73 7.44 -14.82 2.05
C ALA A 73 7.26 -13.71 1.04
N LEU A 74 7.74 -12.53 1.39
CA LEU A 74 7.80 -11.33 0.56
C LEU A 74 9.25 -10.85 0.54
N SER A 75 9.69 -10.34 -0.60
CA SER A 75 11.00 -9.70 -0.70
C SER A 75 10.88 -8.36 -1.41
N ILE A 76 11.43 -7.33 -0.80
CA ILE A 76 11.50 -5.98 -1.36
C ILE A 76 12.93 -5.47 -1.17
N GLY A 77 13.61 -5.13 -2.28
CA GLY A 77 14.97 -4.61 -2.26
C GLY A 77 15.97 -5.50 -1.50
N GLY A 78 15.86 -6.83 -1.68
CA GLY A 78 16.76 -7.79 -1.02
C GLY A 78 16.45 -8.11 0.46
N GLN A 79 15.46 -7.45 1.06
CA GLN A 79 15.02 -7.74 2.42
C GLN A 79 13.90 -8.78 2.43
N LEU A 80 14.08 -9.81 3.25
CA LEU A 80 13.06 -10.83 3.48
C LEU A 80 12.06 -10.30 4.51
N LEU A 81 10.80 -10.27 4.12
CA LEU A 81 9.66 -9.92 4.97
C LEU A 81 8.82 -11.17 5.25
N SER A 82 8.28 -11.25 6.44
CA SER A 82 7.40 -12.37 6.82
C SER A 82 6.03 -12.27 6.14
N ALA A 83 5.32 -13.39 6.07
CA ALA A 83 3.95 -13.42 5.55
C ALA A 83 3.00 -12.44 6.28
N GLY A 84 3.24 -12.17 7.56
CA GLY A 84 2.45 -11.21 8.35
C GLY A 84 2.61 -9.75 7.93
N ASP A 85 3.68 -9.40 7.23
CA ASP A 85 3.95 -8.04 6.77
C ASP A 85 3.25 -7.69 5.44
N ILE A 86 2.49 -8.63 4.86
CA ILE A 86 1.74 -8.39 3.62
C ILE A 86 0.81 -7.18 3.73
N ASP A 87 0.22 -6.95 4.89
CA ASP A 87 -0.67 -5.82 5.13
C ASP A 87 0.07 -4.49 5.07
N ARG A 88 1.27 -4.42 5.61
CA ARG A 88 2.12 -3.24 5.54
C ARG A 88 2.52 -2.94 4.10
N VAL A 89 2.91 -3.97 3.35
CA VAL A 89 3.30 -3.83 1.95
C VAL A 89 2.10 -3.44 1.08
N ALA A 90 0.93 -4.00 1.33
CA ALA A 90 -0.30 -3.65 0.61
C ALA A 90 -0.75 -2.19 0.84
N THR A 91 -0.37 -1.58 1.97
CA THR A 91 -0.68 -0.17 2.28
C THR A 91 0.34 0.82 1.71
N LEU A 92 1.43 0.34 1.11
CA LEU A 92 2.41 1.23 0.48
C LEU A 92 1.77 2.02 -0.66
N PRO A 93 1.97 3.36 -0.68
CA PRO A 93 1.50 4.19 -1.77
C PRO A 93 2.29 3.92 -3.05
N THR A 94 1.68 4.18 -4.19
CA THR A 94 2.38 4.20 -5.48
C THR A 94 3.43 5.31 -5.48
N ARG A 95 4.36 5.29 -6.46
CA ARG A 95 5.41 6.32 -6.55
C ARG A 95 4.82 7.73 -6.61
N ASP A 96 3.79 7.93 -7.44
CA ASP A 96 3.18 9.24 -7.63
C ASP A 96 2.40 9.68 -6.39
N GLU A 97 1.69 8.75 -5.73
CA GLU A 97 1.03 9.00 -4.45
C GLU A 97 2.03 9.36 -3.35
N ALA A 98 3.18 8.70 -3.29
CA ALA A 98 4.23 8.99 -2.32
C ALA A 98 4.81 10.40 -2.52
N ILE A 99 5.04 10.80 -3.78
CA ILE A 99 5.50 12.15 -4.12
C ILE A 99 4.42 13.18 -3.77
N ALA A 100 3.16 12.92 -4.09
CA ALA A 100 2.05 13.79 -3.75
C ALA A 100 1.90 13.97 -2.23
N LEU A 101 2.05 12.87 -1.47
CA LEU A 101 2.05 12.91 -0.01
C LEU A 101 3.21 13.76 0.53
N LEU A 102 4.41 13.59 0.01
CA LEU A 102 5.57 14.38 0.39
C LEU A 102 5.32 15.87 0.14
N MET A 103 4.82 16.22 -1.05
CA MET A 103 4.48 17.60 -1.39
C MET A 103 3.42 18.19 -0.45
N SER A 104 2.40 17.41 -0.12
CA SER A 104 1.33 17.82 0.80
C SER A 104 1.86 18.10 2.20
N VAL A 105 2.77 17.25 2.70
CA VAL A 105 3.40 17.42 4.02
C VAL A 105 4.30 18.65 4.04
N MET A 106 5.05 18.92 2.97
CA MET A 106 5.87 20.13 2.86
C MET A 106 5.02 21.40 2.83
N GLN A 107 3.84 21.37 2.20
CA GLN A 107 2.92 22.50 2.11
C GLN A 107 2.06 22.66 3.38
N ALA A 108 1.92 21.63 4.19
CA ALA A 108 1.05 21.61 5.37
C ALA A 108 1.33 22.76 6.38
N PRO A 109 2.60 23.15 6.71
CA PRO A 109 2.87 24.25 7.64
C PRO A 109 2.32 25.58 7.13
N VAL A 110 2.51 25.88 5.84
CA VAL A 110 2.03 27.11 5.23
C VAL A 110 0.50 27.16 5.21
N THR A 111 -0.11 26.04 4.81
CA THR A 111 -1.58 25.91 4.81
C THR A 111 -2.16 26.04 6.22
N LYS A 112 -1.51 25.47 7.22
CA LYS A 112 -1.93 25.57 8.62
C LYS A 112 -1.84 27.01 9.10
N LEU A 113 -0.77 27.72 8.78
CA LEU A 113 -0.61 29.14 9.11
C LEU A 113 -1.72 29.99 8.47
N ALA A 114 -1.97 29.82 7.17
CA ALA A 114 -3.03 30.54 6.47
C ALA A 114 -4.43 30.27 7.08
N ARG A 115 -4.70 29.01 7.47
CA ARG A 115 -5.95 28.65 8.16
C ARG A 115 -6.08 29.32 9.52
N THR A 116 -5.00 29.40 10.31
CA THR A 116 -5.05 30.06 11.63
C THR A 116 -5.38 31.55 11.50
N PHE A 117 -4.85 32.25 10.51
CA PHE A 117 -5.23 33.64 10.25
C PHE A 117 -6.71 33.79 9.85
N ASN A 118 -7.22 32.89 9.04
CA ASN A 118 -8.64 32.89 8.63
C ASN A 118 -9.61 32.45 9.74
N GLU A 119 -9.15 31.69 10.73
CA GLU A 119 -10.01 31.24 11.81
C GLU A 119 -10.42 32.37 12.77
N VAL A 120 -9.58 33.41 12.97
CA VAL A 120 -9.87 34.51 13.87
C VAL A 120 -11.16 35.23 13.46
N PRO A 121 -11.28 35.80 12.23
CA PRO A 121 -12.53 36.41 11.79
C PRO A 121 -13.70 35.42 11.70
N GLY A 122 -13.44 34.17 11.33
CA GLY A 122 -14.46 33.13 11.28
C GLY A 122 -15.08 32.79 12.65
N LYS A 123 -14.27 32.72 13.70
CA LYS A 123 -14.75 32.52 15.06
C LYS A 123 -15.62 33.69 15.53
N LEU A 124 -15.22 34.91 15.22
CA LEU A 124 -15.96 36.10 15.59
C LEU A 124 -17.35 36.13 14.93
N VAL A 125 -17.43 35.81 13.65
CA VAL A 125 -18.72 35.72 12.94
C VAL A 125 -19.62 34.62 13.54
N ARG A 126 -19.06 33.45 13.84
CA ARG A 126 -19.80 32.36 14.46
C ARG A 126 -20.32 32.69 15.86
N THR A 127 -19.55 33.41 16.68
CA THR A 127 -20.00 33.84 18.02
C THR A 127 -21.15 34.85 17.92
N ILE A 128 -21.06 35.82 16.97
CA ILE A 128 -22.14 36.78 16.75
C ILE A 128 -23.40 36.06 16.26
N ALA A 129 -23.27 35.11 15.34
CA ALA A 129 -24.40 34.30 14.88
C ALA A 129 -25.05 33.51 16.01
N ALA A 130 -24.25 32.86 16.88
CA ALA A 130 -24.75 32.11 18.03
C ALA A 130 -25.51 33.03 19.02
N VAL A 131 -25.02 34.22 19.27
CA VAL A 131 -25.72 35.20 20.15
C VAL A 131 -27.04 35.64 19.51
N ARG A 132 -27.08 35.85 18.18
CA ARG A 132 -28.33 36.17 17.47
C ARG A 132 -29.35 35.05 17.61
N ASP A 133 -28.91 33.81 17.39
CA ASP A 133 -29.79 32.65 17.44
C ASP A 133 -30.32 32.38 18.87
N GLN A 134 -29.50 32.63 19.91
CA GLN A 134 -29.95 32.60 21.30
C GLN A 134 -31.01 33.65 21.61
N LYS A 135 -30.88 34.87 21.09
CA LYS A 135 -31.89 35.91 21.30
C LYS A 135 -33.20 35.59 20.59
N GLN A 136 -33.13 35.04 19.37
CA GLN A 136 -34.34 34.62 18.65
C GLN A 136 -35.05 33.42 19.30
N ALA A 137 -34.33 32.56 20.02
CA ALA A 137 -34.91 31.43 20.76
C ALA A 137 -35.49 31.82 22.12
N SER A 138 -35.18 33.02 22.61
CA SER A 138 -35.67 33.57 23.88
C SER A 138 -36.87 34.52 23.76
N GLU A 139 -37.25 34.87 22.55
CA GLU A 139 -38.49 35.55 22.18
C GLU A 139 -39.59 34.53 21.80
#